data_3ad938ed5b2f106eaa87611d07e9696a
#
_entry.id   3ad938ed5b2f106eaa87611d07e9696a
#
_cell.length_a   1.000
_cell.length_b   1.000
_cell.length_c   1.000
_cell.angle_alpha   90.00
_cell.angle_beta   90.00
_cell.angle_gamma   90.00
#
_symmetry.space_group_name_H-M   'P 1'
#
loop_
_entity.id
_entity.type
_entity.pdbx_description
1 polymer ?
#
loop_
_entity_poly.entity_id
_entity_poly.type
_entity_poly.pdbx_seq_one_letter_code
_entity_poly.pdbx_strand_id
1 'polypeptide(L)'
;MSTPTRTDVLVVGAGPAGSAAAAWAADAGHDVVLADAAVFPRDKACGDGLTPRAIAELGHLGLGEWVRGRGTNRGLRAAGFGQLLELPWPGGSLPAHGGAVARTELDDRIRTVALERGAQPVEGARAVAVERDGDRVSGVVFDGPGGPSTIACRRLVVADGARSTLGRELGREWHRDTAYGVAARGYVRSGRHDDGWISSHLELRGTDDEVLSGYGWVFPLHDGHVNIGVGTLATEARPANVRLRSLIAHYAAQRQDDWQLDGEVRDVASALLPMGGAVSGVAGRNWALVGDAAGLVNPLNGEGIDYGLESGRTVAGLLGEDDLSLAWPATLRAHYGSAFSIARRLAKLLTLPRLLPLAGPVGMRSRALMTVALRVMGNLVTDEDADLVARAWRLAGRASLRADERPPFPAADLRTPVAAS
;
A
#
# COMPACT_ATOMS: atom_id res chain seq x y z
N MET A 1 -31.29 -6.48 -5.89
CA MET A 1 -31.60 -5.51 -4.81
C MET A 1 -31.53 -4.12 -5.44
N SER A 2 -32.36 -3.16 -5.02
CA SER A 2 -32.26 -1.76 -5.50
C SER A 2 -31.01 -1.12 -4.93
N THR A 3 -30.31 -0.33 -5.73
CA THR A 3 -29.14 0.45 -5.28
C THR A 3 -29.56 1.38 -4.14
N PRO A 4 -28.84 1.42 -3.00
CA PRO A 4 -29.12 2.36 -1.92
C PRO A 4 -29.04 3.81 -2.44
N THR A 5 -29.94 4.67 -2.03
CA THR A 5 -29.94 6.08 -2.43
C THR A 5 -29.34 6.99 -1.36
N ARG A 6 -29.16 6.48 -0.14
CA ARG A 6 -28.61 7.22 1.01
C ARG A 6 -27.95 6.28 2.01
N THR A 7 -26.93 6.79 2.72
CA THR A 7 -26.23 6.08 3.80
C THR A 7 -25.61 7.07 4.80
N ASP A 8 -25.23 6.61 5.98
CA ASP A 8 -24.43 7.43 6.92
C ASP A 8 -22.99 7.55 6.42
N VAL A 9 -22.37 6.43 6.07
CA VAL A 9 -20.98 6.36 5.61
C VAL A 9 -20.92 5.70 4.24
N LEU A 10 -20.48 6.46 3.25
CA LEU A 10 -20.17 5.93 1.93
C LEU A 10 -18.67 5.68 1.81
N VAL A 11 -18.31 4.45 1.51
CA VAL A 11 -16.91 4.06 1.24
C VAL A 11 -16.77 3.77 -0.25
N VAL A 12 -15.85 4.46 -0.93
CA VAL A 12 -15.60 4.28 -2.36
C VAL A 12 -14.26 3.59 -2.58
N GLY A 13 -14.31 2.38 -3.11
CA GLY A 13 -13.19 1.46 -3.30
C GLY A 13 -13.19 0.33 -2.26
N ALA A 14 -13.40 -0.91 -2.71
CA ALA A 14 -13.48 -2.11 -1.86
C ALA A 14 -12.17 -2.92 -1.83
N GLY A 15 -11.01 -2.25 -1.99
CA GLY A 15 -9.70 -2.81 -1.67
C GLY A 15 -9.47 -2.91 -0.16
N PRO A 16 -8.27 -3.34 0.29
CA PRO A 16 -8.00 -3.54 1.72
C PRO A 16 -8.35 -2.35 2.61
N ALA A 17 -7.99 -1.13 2.19
CA ALA A 17 -8.25 0.07 2.96
C ALA A 17 -9.75 0.39 3.10
N GLY A 18 -10.50 0.34 1.99
CA GLY A 18 -11.92 0.65 2.01
C GLY A 18 -12.74 -0.45 2.68
N SER A 19 -12.43 -1.71 2.43
CA SER A 19 -13.10 -2.82 3.11
C SER A 19 -12.85 -2.82 4.61
N ALA A 20 -11.63 -2.49 5.05
CA ALA A 20 -11.34 -2.30 6.47
C ALA A 20 -12.14 -1.11 7.05
N ALA A 21 -12.15 0.04 6.36
CA ALA A 21 -12.92 1.20 6.81
C ALA A 21 -14.43 0.88 6.92
N ALA A 22 -14.98 0.18 5.94
CA ALA A 22 -16.38 -0.23 5.95
C ALA A 22 -16.71 -1.21 7.09
N ALA A 23 -15.82 -2.20 7.32
CA ALA A 23 -15.98 -3.15 8.40
C ALA A 23 -15.99 -2.49 9.78
N TRP A 24 -15.03 -1.59 10.04
CA TRP A 24 -14.94 -0.89 11.30
C TRP A 24 -16.03 0.16 11.50
N ALA A 25 -16.47 0.82 10.42
CA ALA A 25 -17.61 1.75 10.48
C ALA A 25 -18.92 1.01 10.79
N ALA A 26 -19.14 -0.17 10.19
CA ALA A 26 -20.31 -1.00 10.49
C ALA A 26 -20.29 -1.52 11.94
N ASP A 27 -19.14 -1.95 12.45
CA ASP A 27 -18.96 -2.34 13.87
C ASP A 27 -19.26 -1.17 14.83
N ALA A 28 -18.97 0.07 14.41
CA ALA A 28 -19.30 1.26 15.17
C ALA A 28 -20.80 1.66 15.08
N GLY A 29 -21.63 0.89 14.37
CA GLY A 29 -23.08 1.09 14.28
C GLY A 29 -23.52 2.07 13.19
N HIS A 30 -22.66 2.44 12.26
CA HIS A 30 -23.04 3.25 11.10
C HIS A 30 -23.78 2.43 10.04
N ASP A 31 -24.73 3.03 9.35
CA ASP A 31 -25.23 2.51 8.08
C ASP A 31 -24.16 2.77 6.99
N VAL A 32 -23.62 1.68 6.40
CA VAL A 32 -22.45 1.74 5.51
C VAL A 32 -22.80 1.21 4.13
N VAL A 33 -22.46 1.97 3.09
CA VAL A 33 -22.40 1.50 1.71
C VAL A 33 -20.94 1.39 1.28
N LEU A 34 -20.54 0.20 0.78
CA LEU A 34 -19.23 -0.07 0.21
C LEU A 34 -19.35 -0.21 -1.31
N ALA A 35 -18.90 0.80 -2.04
CA ALA A 35 -19.01 0.87 -3.50
C ALA A 35 -17.67 0.62 -4.18
N ASP A 36 -17.66 -0.16 -5.28
CA ASP A 36 -16.47 -0.36 -6.13
C ASP A 36 -16.85 -0.38 -7.62
N ALA A 37 -15.92 0.10 -8.45
CA ALA A 37 -16.05 0.06 -9.90
C ALA A 37 -15.92 -1.35 -10.49
N ALA A 38 -15.34 -2.27 -9.77
CA ALA A 38 -15.21 -3.68 -10.14
C ALA A 38 -16.31 -4.54 -9.51
N VAL A 39 -16.51 -5.71 -10.10
CA VAL A 39 -17.25 -6.83 -9.49
C VAL A 39 -16.19 -7.77 -8.90
N PHE A 40 -16.43 -8.25 -7.69
CA PHE A 40 -15.51 -9.14 -6.98
C PHE A 40 -15.82 -10.62 -7.21
N PRO A 41 -14.79 -11.50 -7.20
CA PRO A 41 -13.37 -11.20 -6.94
C PRO A 41 -12.71 -10.50 -8.14
N ARG A 42 -11.75 -9.59 -7.87
CA ARG A 42 -11.04 -8.86 -8.91
C ARG A 42 -9.53 -8.83 -8.66
N ASP A 43 -8.75 -8.76 -9.73
CA ASP A 43 -7.29 -8.61 -9.64
C ASP A 43 -6.84 -7.16 -9.39
N LYS A 44 -5.66 -7.02 -8.80
CA LYS A 44 -4.96 -5.75 -8.58
C LYS A 44 -3.45 -5.97 -8.64
N ALA A 45 -2.72 -5.13 -9.36
CA ALA A 45 -1.26 -5.17 -9.38
C ALA A 45 -0.68 -5.02 -7.97
N CYS A 46 -0.02 -6.09 -7.46
CA CYS A 46 0.55 -6.20 -6.12
C CYS A 46 1.53 -7.36 -6.06
N GLY A 47 2.52 -7.32 -5.18
CA GLY A 47 3.37 -8.46 -4.85
C GLY A 47 2.69 -9.54 -4.01
N ASP A 48 1.45 -9.30 -3.54
CA ASP A 48 0.64 -10.21 -2.71
C ASP A 48 1.26 -10.56 -1.34
N GLY A 49 2.47 -10.08 -1.07
CA GLY A 49 3.19 -10.30 0.19
C GLY A 49 2.52 -9.58 1.36
N LEU A 50 2.48 -10.26 2.49
CA LEU A 50 1.94 -9.76 3.75
C LEU A 50 3.03 -9.79 4.81
N THR A 51 3.45 -8.62 5.26
CA THR A 51 4.39 -8.49 6.39
C THR A 51 3.72 -8.82 7.72
N PRO A 52 4.50 -9.03 8.78
CA PRO A 52 3.95 -9.18 10.14
C PRO A 52 2.93 -8.11 10.54
N ARG A 53 3.11 -6.86 10.11
CA ARG A 53 2.16 -5.78 10.40
C ARG A 53 0.83 -5.98 9.65
N ALA A 54 0.89 -6.38 8.37
CA ALA A 54 -0.32 -6.71 7.62
C ALA A 54 -1.07 -7.91 8.25
N ILE A 55 -0.33 -8.92 8.72
CA ILE A 55 -0.92 -10.06 9.45
C ILE A 55 -1.61 -9.60 10.75
N ALA A 56 -1.00 -8.69 11.51
CA ALA A 56 -1.59 -8.15 12.73
C ALA A 56 -2.90 -7.40 12.41
N GLU A 57 -2.91 -6.53 11.41
CA GLU A 57 -4.12 -5.79 11.00
C GLU A 57 -5.24 -6.74 10.49
N LEU A 58 -4.88 -7.78 9.73
CA LEU A 58 -5.83 -8.83 9.34
C LEU A 58 -6.35 -9.60 10.56
N GLY A 59 -5.51 -9.81 11.56
CA GLY A 59 -5.89 -10.38 12.86
C GLY A 59 -6.96 -9.55 13.57
N HIS A 60 -6.85 -8.23 13.58
CA HIS A 60 -7.86 -7.31 14.13
C HIS A 60 -9.21 -7.43 13.41
N LEU A 61 -9.21 -7.76 12.12
CA LEU A 61 -10.43 -8.04 11.35
C LEU A 61 -10.98 -9.46 11.56
N GLY A 62 -10.31 -10.30 12.37
CA GLY A 62 -10.69 -11.69 12.59
C GLY A 62 -10.16 -12.66 11.52
N LEU A 63 -9.25 -12.21 10.65
CA LEU A 63 -8.72 -13.01 9.54
C LEU A 63 -7.39 -13.71 9.83
N GLY A 64 -6.88 -13.67 11.06
CA GLY A 64 -5.56 -14.23 11.40
C GLY A 64 -5.43 -15.72 11.09
N GLU A 65 -6.41 -16.55 11.50
CA GLU A 65 -6.42 -18.00 11.20
C GLU A 65 -6.63 -18.28 9.71
N TRP A 66 -7.49 -17.50 9.07
CA TRP A 66 -7.74 -17.65 7.64
C TRP A 66 -6.46 -17.42 6.81
N VAL A 67 -5.69 -16.36 7.10
CA VAL A 67 -4.40 -16.09 6.42
C VAL A 67 -3.40 -17.20 6.71
N ARG A 68 -3.32 -17.69 7.96
CA ARG A 68 -2.42 -18.78 8.34
C ARG A 68 -2.69 -20.05 7.54
N GLY A 69 -3.95 -20.33 7.25
CA GLY A 69 -4.39 -21.46 6.41
C GLY A 69 -4.01 -21.33 4.93
N ARG A 70 -3.57 -20.16 4.46
CA ARG A 70 -3.11 -19.91 3.06
C ARG A 70 -1.61 -20.10 2.89
N GLY A 71 -0.88 -20.31 3.95
CA GLY A 71 0.56 -20.43 3.98
C GLY A 71 1.23 -19.26 4.69
N THR A 72 2.29 -19.58 5.39
CA THR A 72 3.09 -18.61 6.13
C THR A 72 4.52 -18.61 5.66
N ASN A 73 5.19 -17.47 5.79
CA ASN A 73 6.62 -17.40 5.60
C ASN A 73 7.32 -16.96 6.90
N ARG A 74 8.56 -17.42 7.07
CA ARG A 74 9.38 -17.21 8.27
C ARG A 74 10.13 -15.89 8.27
N GLY A 75 10.27 -15.26 7.09
CA GLY A 75 11.07 -14.06 6.93
C GLY A 75 11.35 -13.72 5.48
N LEU A 76 12.30 -12.83 5.31
CA LEU A 76 12.79 -12.37 4.02
C LEU A 76 14.10 -13.07 3.67
N ARG A 77 14.18 -13.67 2.49
CA ARG A 77 15.44 -14.06 1.85
C ARG A 77 15.91 -12.91 0.97
N ALA A 78 16.96 -12.21 1.42
CA ALA A 78 17.60 -11.14 0.65
C ALA A 78 18.74 -11.72 -0.18
N ALA A 79 18.74 -11.49 -1.49
CA ALA A 79 19.77 -11.95 -2.41
C ALA A 79 20.33 -10.78 -3.23
N GLY A 80 21.62 -10.82 -3.56
CA GLY A 80 22.29 -9.82 -4.39
C GLY A 80 23.76 -9.66 -4.03
N PHE A 81 24.54 -9.10 -4.93
CA PHE A 81 25.97 -8.82 -4.75
C PHE A 81 26.78 -10.04 -4.28
N GLY A 82 26.42 -11.21 -4.83
CA GLY A 82 27.05 -12.49 -4.47
C GLY A 82 26.73 -13.02 -3.07
N GLN A 83 25.73 -12.46 -2.39
CA GLN A 83 25.31 -12.86 -1.05
C GLN A 83 23.85 -13.34 -1.05
N LEU A 84 23.52 -14.23 -0.12
CA LEU A 84 22.18 -14.68 0.18
C LEU A 84 22.01 -14.72 1.70
N LEU A 85 21.05 -14.00 2.22
CA LEU A 85 20.78 -13.89 3.65
C LEU A 85 19.31 -14.24 3.93
N GLU A 86 19.08 -15.19 4.81
CA GLU A 86 17.76 -15.48 5.37
C GLU A 86 17.60 -14.70 6.67
N LEU A 87 16.64 -13.79 6.69
CA LEU A 87 16.36 -12.83 7.76
C LEU A 87 14.98 -13.14 8.35
N PRO A 88 14.89 -13.83 9.49
CA PRO A 88 13.63 -14.12 10.16
C PRO A 88 12.88 -12.83 10.52
N TRP A 89 11.57 -12.90 10.50
CA TRP A 89 10.75 -11.83 11.06
C TRP A 89 11.06 -11.65 12.55
N PRO A 90 11.21 -10.40 13.02
CA PRO A 90 11.72 -10.15 14.37
C PRO A 90 10.77 -10.60 15.50
N GLY A 91 9.48 -10.76 15.23
CA GLY A 91 8.49 -10.99 16.29
C GLY A 91 8.32 -9.77 17.20
N GLY A 92 8.16 -10.00 18.49
CA GLY A 92 7.90 -8.94 19.49
C GLY A 92 6.41 -8.64 19.60
N SER A 93 6.01 -7.38 19.44
CA SER A 93 4.60 -6.96 19.41
C SER A 93 3.86 -7.38 18.12
N LEU A 94 4.61 -7.70 17.07
CA LEU A 94 4.07 -8.20 15.81
C LEU A 94 4.22 -9.72 15.69
N PRO A 95 3.38 -10.40 14.89
CA PRO A 95 3.54 -11.83 14.60
C PRO A 95 4.95 -12.16 14.07
N ALA A 96 5.49 -13.32 14.44
CA ALA A 96 6.79 -13.79 13.95
C ALA A 96 6.69 -14.51 12.59
N HIS A 97 5.67 -14.20 11.81
CA HIS A 97 5.44 -14.74 10.48
C HIS A 97 4.80 -13.69 9.58
N GLY A 98 5.05 -13.81 8.29
CA GLY A 98 4.31 -13.15 7.22
C GLY A 98 3.48 -14.15 6.43
N GLY A 99 2.98 -13.74 5.27
CA GLY A 99 2.24 -14.57 4.34
C GLY A 99 2.35 -14.05 2.91
N ALA A 100 1.68 -14.73 1.99
CA ALA A 100 1.42 -14.22 0.66
C ALA A 100 0.07 -14.78 0.19
N VAL A 101 -0.82 -13.90 -0.27
CA VAL A 101 -2.17 -14.27 -0.72
C VAL A 101 -2.53 -13.44 -1.94
N ALA A 102 -2.94 -14.09 -3.02
CA ALA A 102 -3.36 -13.41 -4.24
C ALA A 102 -4.46 -12.39 -3.97
N ARG A 103 -4.35 -11.19 -4.57
CA ARG A 103 -5.29 -10.08 -4.35
C ARG A 103 -6.73 -10.40 -4.72
N THR A 104 -6.95 -11.33 -5.63
CA THR A 104 -8.29 -11.84 -5.96
C THR A 104 -8.96 -12.47 -4.75
N GLU A 105 -8.21 -13.20 -3.95
CA GLU A 105 -8.71 -13.89 -2.77
C GLU A 105 -8.68 -12.98 -1.52
N LEU A 106 -7.56 -12.26 -1.30
CA LEU A 106 -7.38 -11.41 -0.13
C LEU A 106 -8.42 -10.29 -0.09
N ASP A 107 -8.55 -9.54 -1.20
CA ASP A 107 -9.44 -8.38 -1.24
C ASP A 107 -10.92 -8.80 -1.09
N ASP A 108 -11.32 -9.91 -1.74
CA ASP A 108 -12.68 -10.43 -1.62
C ASP A 108 -12.98 -10.92 -0.20
N ARG A 109 -12.00 -11.55 0.48
CA ARG A 109 -12.20 -11.97 1.87
C ARG A 109 -12.31 -10.81 2.84
N ILE A 110 -11.48 -9.75 2.71
CA ILE A 110 -11.60 -8.55 3.54
C ILE A 110 -12.95 -7.86 3.30
N ARG A 111 -13.34 -7.74 2.02
CA ARG A 111 -14.65 -7.21 1.63
C ARG A 111 -15.78 -8.02 2.26
N THR A 112 -15.71 -9.35 2.19
CA THR A 112 -16.72 -10.25 2.80
C THR A 112 -16.89 -9.98 4.29
N VAL A 113 -15.79 -9.73 5.03
CA VAL A 113 -15.87 -9.30 6.44
C VAL A 113 -16.67 -8.03 6.61
N ALA A 114 -16.47 -7.03 5.74
CA ALA A 114 -17.26 -5.80 5.82
C ALA A 114 -18.76 -6.06 5.59
N LEU A 115 -19.10 -6.95 4.66
CA LEU A 115 -20.51 -7.34 4.40
C LEU A 115 -21.10 -8.16 5.55
N GLU A 116 -20.35 -9.09 6.12
CA GLU A 116 -20.74 -9.87 7.29
C GLU A 116 -21.02 -8.96 8.50
N ARG A 117 -20.37 -7.80 8.60
CA ARG A 117 -20.58 -6.77 9.64
C ARG A 117 -21.68 -5.77 9.30
N GLY A 118 -22.36 -5.91 8.15
CA GLY A 118 -23.54 -5.13 7.78
C GLY A 118 -23.33 -4.06 6.70
N ALA A 119 -22.13 -3.91 6.12
CA ALA A 119 -21.94 -3.01 4.99
C ALA A 119 -22.71 -3.51 3.76
N GLN A 120 -23.36 -2.59 3.04
CA GLN A 120 -24.14 -2.90 1.84
C GLN A 120 -23.25 -2.73 0.59
N PRO A 121 -23.12 -3.76 -0.28
CA PRO A 121 -22.26 -3.66 -1.46
C PRO A 121 -22.95 -2.93 -2.62
N VAL A 122 -22.16 -2.11 -3.35
CA VAL A 122 -22.49 -1.58 -4.67
C VAL A 122 -21.33 -1.84 -5.60
N GLU A 123 -21.44 -2.83 -6.47
CA GLU A 123 -20.38 -3.28 -7.36
C GLU A 123 -20.64 -2.90 -8.82
N GLY A 124 -19.56 -2.82 -9.61
CA GLY A 124 -19.62 -2.44 -11.01
C GLY A 124 -20.03 -0.97 -11.24
N ALA A 125 -19.98 -0.15 -10.18
CA ALA A 125 -20.37 1.25 -10.20
C ALA A 125 -19.17 2.16 -9.96
N ARG A 126 -18.77 2.90 -10.97
CA ARG A 126 -17.62 3.83 -10.91
C ARG A 126 -18.05 5.18 -10.37
N ALA A 127 -17.45 5.61 -9.26
CA ALA A 127 -17.59 6.97 -8.78
C ALA A 127 -16.96 7.97 -9.79
N VAL A 128 -17.74 8.95 -10.25
CA VAL A 128 -17.32 9.87 -11.31
C VAL A 128 -17.34 11.32 -10.88
N ALA A 129 -18.17 11.70 -9.91
CA ALA A 129 -18.27 13.07 -9.39
C ALA A 129 -18.77 13.09 -7.94
N VAL A 130 -18.62 14.23 -7.27
CA VAL A 130 -19.19 14.50 -5.96
C VAL A 130 -20.25 15.58 -6.05
N GLU A 131 -21.37 15.41 -5.33
CA GLU A 131 -22.31 16.47 -5.04
C GLU A 131 -21.90 17.20 -3.76
N ARG A 132 -22.06 18.52 -3.70
CA ARG A 132 -21.63 19.34 -2.57
C ARG A 132 -22.78 20.20 -2.05
N ASP A 133 -22.76 20.40 -0.74
CA ASP A 133 -23.56 21.42 -0.05
C ASP A 133 -22.58 22.27 0.78
N GLY A 134 -22.22 23.42 0.26
CA GLY A 134 -21.17 24.29 0.79
C GLY A 134 -19.80 23.57 0.78
N ASP A 135 -19.17 23.42 1.95
CA ASP A 135 -17.88 22.77 2.16
C ASP A 135 -18.00 21.25 2.42
N ARG A 136 -19.22 20.71 2.39
CA ARG A 136 -19.51 19.29 2.63
C ARG A 136 -19.83 18.55 1.33
N VAL A 137 -19.41 17.29 1.26
CA VAL A 137 -19.91 16.34 0.25
C VAL A 137 -21.29 15.87 0.70
N SER A 138 -22.32 16.09 -0.11
CA SER A 138 -23.68 15.61 0.13
C SER A 138 -23.97 14.25 -0.50
N GLY A 139 -23.24 13.89 -1.57
CA GLY A 139 -23.38 12.61 -2.26
C GLY A 139 -22.27 12.36 -3.28
N VAL A 140 -22.28 11.16 -3.83
CA VAL A 140 -21.36 10.73 -4.91
C VAL A 140 -22.18 10.22 -6.08
N VAL A 141 -21.82 10.67 -7.27
CA VAL A 141 -22.40 10.21 -8.54
C VAL A 141 -21.62 9.01 -9.05
N PHE A 142 -22.34 7.96 -9.37
CA PHE A 142 -21.80 6.72 -9.91
C PHE A 142 -22.31 6.50 -11.34
N ASP A 143 -21.42 5.96 -12.18
CA ASP A 143 -21.75 5.40 -13.49
C ASP A 143 -21.65 3.88 -13.40
N GLY A 144 -22.75 3.20 -13.65
CA GLY A 144 -22.88 1.74 -13.50
C GLY A 144 -23.78 1.13 -14.57
N PRO A 145 -23.94 -0.20 -14.59
CA PRO A 145 -24.72 -0.92 -15.60
C PRO A 145 -26.18 -0.48 -15.70
N GLY A 146 -26.74 0.09 -14.60
CA GLY A 146 -28.10 0.63 -14.55
C GLY A 146 -28.22 2.10 -14.99
N GLY A 147 -27.14 2.72 -15.46
CA GLY A 147 -27.02 4.14 -15.72
C GLY A 147 -26.56 4.94 -14.53
N PRO A 148 -26.48 6.28 -14.66
CA PRO A 148 -26.06 7.17 -13.57
C PRO A 148 -26.96 7.07 -12.35
N SER A 149 -26.35 7.05 -11.15
CA SER A 149 -27.05 7.03 -9.88
C SER A 149 -26.29 7.88 -8.86
N THR A 150 -26.99 8.46 -7.89
CA THR A 150 -26.37 9.20 -6.79
C THR A 150 -26.65 8.49 -5.48
N ILE A 151 -25.64 8.37 -4.63
CA ILE A 151 -25.77 7.91 -3.25
C ILE A 151 -25.45 9.09 -2.33
N ALA A 152 -26.45 9.58 -1.62
CA ALA A 152 -26.29 10.63 -0.62
C ALA A 152 -25.58 10.07 0.63
N CYS A 153 -24.68 10.85 1.26
CA CYS A 153 -23.97 10.41 2.44
C CYS A 153 -23.67 11.53 3.43
N ARG A 154 -23.60 11.18 4.70
CA ARG A 154 -23.14 12.10 5.77
C ARG A 154 -21.63 12.17 5.86
N ARG A 155 -20.95 11.05 5.62
CA ARG A 155 -19.50 10.88 5.61
C ARG A 155 -19.06 10.14 4.36
N LEU A 156 -17.91 10.52 3.81
CA LEU A 156 -17.32 9.86 2.66
C LEU A 156 -15.90 9.40 2.99
N VAL A 157 -15.61 8.12 2.79
CA VAL A 157 -14.26 7.56 2.82
C VAL A 157 -13.85 7.17 1.40
N VAL A 158 -12.78 7.77 0.90
CA VAL A 158 -12.27 7.52 -0.46
C VAL A 158 -11.06 6.60 -0.39
N ALA A 159 -11.23 5.40 -0.91
CA ALA A 159 -10.25 4.31 -0.96
C ALA A 159 -10.01 3.82 -2.39
N ASP A 160 -10.12 4.70 -3.39
CA ASP A 160 -10.11 4.40 -4.82
C ASP A 160 -8.70 4.19 -5.40
N GLY A 161 -7.71 3.99 -4.52
CA GLY A 161 -6.36 3.54 -4.83
C GLY A 161 -5.45 4.64 -5.39
N ALA A 162 -4.31 4.23 -5.95
CA ALA A 162 -3.21 5.13 -6.31
C ALA A 162 -3.60 6.23 -7.31
N ARG A 163 -4.48 5.93 -8.26
CA ARG A 163 -4.96 6.90 -9.25
C ARG A 163 -5.93 7.91 -8.66
N SER A 164 -6.70 7.48 -7.68
CA SER A 164 -7.68 8.26 -6.91
C SER A 164 -8.41 9.31 -7.74
N THR A 165 -9.27 8.85 -8.64
CA THR A 165 -10.04 9.76 -9.52
C THR A 165 -10.97 10.66 -8.70
N LEU A 166 -11.65 10.07 -7.72
CA LEU A 166 -12.53 10.82 -6.82
C LEU A 166 -11.72 11.74 -5.88
N GLY A 167 -10.54 11.27 -5.40
CA GLY A 167 -9.66 12.13 -4.61
C GLY A 167 -9.19 13.37 -5.37
N ARG A 168 -8.91 13.26 -6.68
CA ARG A 168 -8.57 14.43 -7.52
C ARG A 168 -9.73 15.39 -7.66
N GLU A 169 -10.95 14.90 -7.82
CA GLU A 169 -12.17 15.69 -7.82
C GLU A 169 -12.34 16.45 -6.49
N LEU A 170 -11.87 15.89 -5.39
CA LEU A 170 -11.88 16.47 -4.06
C LEU A 170 -10.70 17.41 -3.78
N GLY A 171 -9.78 17.57 -4.72
CA GLY A 171 -8.59 18.44 -4.58
C GLY A 171 -7.33 17.73 -4.11
N ARG A 172 -7.27 16.39 -4.22
CA ARG A 172 -6.06 15.62 -3.99
C ARG A 172 -4.98 16.00 -4.99
N GLU A 173 -3.79 16.31 -4.49
CA GLU A 173 -2.60 16.54 -5.31
C GLU A 173 -1.50 15.54 -4.94
N TRP A 174 -0.89 14.89 -5.94
CA TRP A 174 0.25 13.99 -5.75
C TRP A 174 1.55 14.67 -6.14
N HIS A 175 2.48 14.79 -5.18
CA HIS A 175 3.78 15.44 -5.33
C HIS A 175 4.85 14.42 -5.76
N ARG A 176 5.38 14.57 -6.98
CA ARG A 176 6.38 13.66 -7.58
C ARG A 176 7.83 14.13 -7.45
N ASP A 177 8.07 15.25 -6.81
CA ASP A 177 9.40 15.73 -6.44
C ASP A 177 10.06 14.87 -5.34
N THR A 178 9.29 14.06 -4.63
CA THR A 178 9.74 12.99 -3.75
C THR A 178 9.82 11.64 -4.48
N ALA A 179 10.36 10.61 -3.82
CA ALA A 179 10.41 9.28 -4.40
C ALA A 179 9.00 8.67 -4.56
N TYR A 180 8.79 8.01 -5.70
CA TYR A 180 7.62 7.19 -5.97
C TYR A 180 8.07 5.86 -6.59
N GLY A 181 7.22 4.84 -6.50
CA GLY A 181 7.50 3.52 -7.04
C GLY A 181 6.84 3.30 -8.40
N VAL A 182 7.53 2.52 -9.23
CA VAL A 182 7.00 1.95 -10.47
C VAL A 182 7.25 0.46 -10.42
N ALA A 183 6.21 -0.36 -10.53
CA ALA A 183 6.32 -1.81 -10.37
C ALA A 183 5.49 -2.57 -11.40
N ALA A 184 5.95 -3.79 -11.72
CA ALA A 184 5.16 -4.78 -12.44
C ALA A 184 5.29 -6.14 -11.75
N ARG A 185 4.21 -6.92 -11.82
CA ARG A 185 4.19 -8.30 -11.33
C ARG A 185 3.39 -9.21 -12.27
N GLY A 186 3.63 -10.48 -12.16
CA GLY A 186 2.83 -11.54 -12.78
C GLY A 186 2.91 -12.80 -11.95
N TYR A 187 2.30 -13.85 -12.46
CA TYR A 187 2.27 -15.17 -11.84
C TYR A 187 2.92 -16.19 -12.76
N VAL A 188 3.61 -17.14 -12.16
CA VAL A 188 4.23 -18.26 -12.89
C VAL A 188 4.22 -19.51 -11.99
N ARG A 189 4.09 -20.68 -12.62
CA ARG A 189 4.22 -21.95 -11.89
C ARG A 189 5.64 -22.11 -11.39
N SER A 190 5.80 -22.70 -10.19
CA SER A 190 7.12 -22.92 -9.59
C SER A 190 7.14 -24.21 -8.79
N GLY A 191 8.20 -25.00 -8.96
CA GLY A 191 8.49 -26.14 -8.11
C GLY A 191 8.80 -25.75 -6.65
N ARG A 192 8.97 -24.44 -6.37
CA ARG A 192 9.20 -23.88 -5.03
C ARG A 192 8.07 -22.98 -4.56
N HIS A 193 6.86 -23.25 -4.99
CA HIS A 193 5.67 -22.47 -4.65
C HIS A 193 5.30 -22.50 -3.16
N ASP A 194 5.88 -23.40 -2.38
CA ASP A 194 5.69 -23.61 -0.94
C ASP A 194 6.93 -23.27 -0.10
N ASP A 195 7.90 -22.57 -0.69
CA ASP A 195 9.12 -22.13 0.03
C ASP A 195 8.72 -21.27 1.24
N GLY A 196 9.32 -21.56 2.39
CA GLY A 196 9.01 -20.88 3.64
C GLY A 196 9.58 -19.45 3.76
N TRP A 197 10.11 -18.86 2.68
CA TRP A 197 10.67 -17.51 2.65
C TRP A 197 10.13 -16.73 1.45
N ILE A 198 9.73 -15.49 1.67
CA ILE A 198 9.61 -14.54 0.56
C ILE A 198 11.00 -14.06 0.15
N SER A 199 11.24 -13.89 -1.14
CA SER A 199 12.56 -13.51 -1.64
C SER A 199 12.56 -12.16 -2.31
N SER A 200 13.55 -11.33 -1.94
CA SER A 200 13.84 -10.04 -2.60
C SER A 200 15.27 -10.04 -3.12
N HIS A 201 15.42 -9.75 -4.39
CA HIS A 201 16.70 -9.65 -5.08
C HIS A 201 17.07 -8.17 -5.18
N LEU A 202 17.99 -7.74 -4.30
CA LEU A 202 18.36 -6.32 -4.11
C LEU A 202 19.33 -5.81 -5.17
N GLU A 203 19.87 -6.69 -6.00
CA GLU A 203 20.64 -6.37 -7.19
C GLU A 203 19.79 -6.64 -8.43
N LEU A 204 18.84 -5.74 -8.68
CA LEU A 204 18.01 -5.79 -9.88
C LEU A 204 18.82 -5.24 -11.06
N ARG A 205 19.03 -6.07 -12.09
CA ARG A 205 19.73 -5.66 -13.31
C ARG A 205 18.75 -5.45 -14.46
N GLY A 206 18.99 -4.39 -15.20
CA GLY A 206 18.31 -4.09 -16.47
C GLY A 206 18.76 -5.03 -17.60
N THR A 207 18.15 -4.85 -18.77
CA THR A 207 18.50 -5.65 -19.97
C THR A 207 19.89 -5.34 -20.54
N ASP A 208 20.49 -4.24 -20.14
CA ASP A 208 21.84 -3.78 -20.44
C ASP A 208 22.83 -4.02 -19.29
N ASP A 209 22.44 -4.89 -18.35
CA ASP A 209 23.19 -5.32 -17.17
C ASP A 209 23.49 -4.20 -16.14
N GLU A 210 22.88 -3.02 -16.27
CA GLU A 210 22.98 -1.96 -15.26
C GLU A 210 22.21 -2.31 -13.99
N VAL A 211 22.73 -1.91 -12.83
CA VAL A 211 22.04 -2.07 -11.55
C VAL A 211 21.00 -0.95 -11.38
N LEU A 212 19.74 -1.33 -11.29
CA LEU A 212 18.62 -0.42 -11.15
C LEU A 212 18.35 -0.04 -9.70
N SER A 213 17.80 1.15 -9.48
CA SER A 213 17.36 1.63 -8.15
C SER A 213 16.05 0.95 -7.74
N GLY A 214 16.13 -0.33 -7.38
CA GLY A 214 14.96 -1.12 -7.08
C GLY A 214 15.31 -2.55 -6.66
N TYR A 215 14.33 -3.42 -6.71
CA TYR A 215 14.52 -4.85 -6.43
C TYR A 215 13.53 -5.71 -7.22
N GLY A 216 13.90 -6.97 -7.43
CA GLY A 216 13.00 -8.01 -7.90
C GLY A 216 12.50 -8.85 -6.72
N TRP A 217 11.35 -9.47 -6.86
CA TRP A 217 10.83 -10.38 -5.85
C TRP A 217 10.24 -11.66 -6.43
N VAL A 218 10.25 -12.71 -5.62
CA VAL A 218 9.52 -13.96 -5.85
C VAL A 218 8.87 -14.36 -4.53
N PHE A 219 7.54 -14.36 -4.49
CA PHE A 219 6.76 -14.68 -3.29
C PHE A 219 5.93 -15.93 -3.54
N PRO A 220 6.19 -17.03 -2.81
CA PRO A 220 5.41 -18.26 -2.86
C PRO A 220 3.96 -18.05 -2.43
N LEU A 221 3.01 -18.60 -3.22
CA LEU A 221 1.57 -18.49 -2.94
C LEU A 221 0.98 -19.78 -2.37
N HIS A 222 1.75 -20.84 -2.28
CA HIS A 222 1.35 -22.16 -1.76
C HIS A 222 0.25 -22.88 -2.56
N ASP A 223 -0.03 -22.43 -3.79
CA ASP A 223 -1.07 -22.96 -4.69
C ASP A 223 -0.50 -23.51 -6.02
N GLY A 224 0.78 -23.75 -6.09
CA GLY A 224 1.50 -24.14 -7.32
C GLY A 224 2.17 -22.98 -8.05
N HIS A 225 1.92 -21.73 -7.62
CA HIS A 225 2.44 -20.53 -8.26
C HIS A 225 3.29 -19.68 -7.32
N VAL A 226 4.05 -18.80 -7.93
CA VAL A 226 4.70 -17.67 -7.24
C VAL A 226 4.24 -16.36 -7.88
N ASN A 227 4.11 -15.32 -7.06
CA ASN A 227 4.07 -13.95 -7.55
C ASN A 227 5.51 -13.51 -7.81
N ILE A 228 5.81 -13.15 -9.05
CA ILE A 228 7.11 -12.64 -9.46
C ILE A 228 6.97 -11.21 -9.95
N GLY A 229 7.92 -10.35 -9.56
CA GLY A 229 7.83 -8.98 -10.00
C GLY A 229 9.10 -8.18 -9.82
N VAL A 230 9.04 -6.95 -10.31
CA VAL A 230 10.13 -5.98 -10.26
C VAL A 230 9.57 -4.61 -9.89
N GLY A 231 10.30 -3.88 -9.06
CA GLY A 231 9.95 -2.51 -8.68
C GLY A 231 11.17 -1.61 -8.70
N THR A 232 11.01 -0.38 -9.17
CA THR A 232 12.05 0.63 -9.16
C THR A 232 11.55 1.92 -8.53
N LEU A 233 12.46 2.65 -7.88
CA LEU A 233 12.21 3.99 -7.37
C LEU A 233 12.50 5.03 -8.45
N ALA A 234 11.69 6.07 -8.46
CA ALA A 234 11.83 7.20 -9.36
C ALA A 234 11.56 8.51 -8.61
N THR A 235 12.01 9.61 -9.17
CA THR A 235 11.60 10.98 -8.84
C THR A 235 11.32 11.72 -10.14
N GLU A 236 10.69 12.89 -10.08
CA GLU A 236 10.51 13.72 -11.28
C GLU A 236 11.85 14.05 -11.96
N ALA A 237 12.89 14.35 -11.16
CA ALA A 237 14.24 14.64 -11.68
C ALA A 237 15.01 13.39 -12.16
N ARG A 238 14.60 12.20 -11.71
CA ARG A 238 15.19 10.90 -12.09
C ARG A 238 14.05 9.90 -12.34
N PRO A 239 13.36 10.02 -13.48
CA PRO A 239 12.27 9.11 -13.82
C PRO A 239 12.78 7.68 -14.02
N ALA A 240 11.93 6.70 -13.72
CA ALA A 240 12.23 5.30 -14.01
C ALA A 240 12.16 5.09 -15.54
N ASN A 241 13.31 5.04 -16.17
CA ASN A 241 13.42 4.83 -17.61
C ASN A 241 13.46 3.32 -17.95
N VAL A 242 12.46 2.57 -17.49
CA VAL A 242 12.39 1.11 -17.64
C VAL A 242 11.14 0.67 -18.38
N ARG A 243 11.28 -0.32 -19.26
CA ARG A 243 10.16 -1.03 -19.90
C ARG A 243 9.76 -2.20 -18.99
N LEU A 244 8.79 -1.99 -18.10
CA LEU A 244 8.43 -2.95 -17.06
C LEU A 244 8.14 -4.36 -17.58
N ARG A 245 7.44 -4.50 -18.72
CA ARG A 245 7.16 -5.83 -19.31
C ARG A 245 8.43 -6.57 -19.74
N SER A 246 9.38 -5.87 -20.35
CA SER A 246 10.68 -6.45 -20.72
C SER A 246 11.52 -6.76 -19.48
N LEU A 247 11.50 -5.88 -18.48
CA LEU A 247 12.25 -6.05 -17.25
C LEU A 247 11.78 -7.27 -16.44
N ILE A 248 10.47 -7.48 -16.30
CA ILE A 248 9.94 -8.64 -15.57
C ILE A 248 10.23 -9.96 -16.31
N ALA A 249 10.15 -9.96 -17.64
CA ALA A 249 10.49 -11.14 -18.43
C ALA A 249 11.98 -11.48 -18.31
N HIS A 250 12.86 -10.47 -18.38
CA HIS A 250 14.30 -10.63 -18.17
C HIS A 250 14.61 -11.13 -16.76
N TYR A 251 13.99 -10.56 -15.76
CA TYR A 251 14.16 -10.99 -14.36
C TYR A 251 13.67 -12.44 -14.14
N ALA A 252 12.53 -12.82 -14.71
CA ALA A 252 12.01 -14.18 -14.62
C ALA A 252 12.98 -15.18 -15.25
N ALA A 253 13.55 -14.87 -16.43
CA ALA A 253 14.55 -15.72 -17.07
C ALA A 253 15.80 -15.90 -16.21
N GLN A 254 16.25 -14.85 -15.49
CA GLN A 254 17.37 -14.97 -14.53
C GLN A 254 17.04 -15.83 -13.32
N ARG A 255 15.79 -16.01 -12.97
CA ARG A 255 15.32 -16.76 -11.78
C ARG A 255 14.78 -18.14 -12.11
N GLN A 256 14.78 -18.53 -13.39
CA GLN A 256 14.15 -19.75 -13.88
C GLN A 256 14.63 -20.99 -13.13
N ASP A 257 15.95 -21.19 -13.07
CA ASP A 257 16.55 -22.38 -12.45
C ASP A 257 16.42 -22.32 -10.92
N ASP A 258 16.74 -21.17 -10.30
CA ASP A 258 16.71 -20.97 -8.85
C ASP A 258 15.32 -21.23 -8.26
N TRP A 259 14.27 -20.89 -9.01
CA TRP A 259 12.90 -20.99 -8.58
C TRP A 259 12.11 -22.10 -9.29
N GLN A 260 12.78 -22.90 -10.15
CA GLN A 260 12.13 -23.96 -10.92
C GLN A 260 10.86 -23.45 -11.58
N LEU A 261 10.99 -22.31 -12.29
CA LEU A 261 9.86 -21.68 -12.96
C LEU A 261 9.46 -22.48 -14.19
N ASP A 262 8.17 -22.76 -14.33
CA ASP A 262 7.61 -23.53 -15.45
C ASP A 262 6.62 -22.68 -16.26
N GLY A 263 6.95 -22.41 -17.50
CA GLY A 263 6.15 -21.62 -18.43
C GLY A 263 6.44 -20.11 -18.37
N GLU A 264 5.56 -19.34 -18.98
CA GLU A 264 5.65 -17.89 -19.09
C GLU A 264 5.00 -17.18 -17.89
N VAL A 265 5.48 -15.99 -17.58
CA VAL A 265 4.84 -15.10 -16.60
C VAL A 265 3.51 -14.60 -17.17
N ARG A 266 2.42 -14.89 -16.46
CA ARG A 266 1.05 -14.55 -16.86
C ARG A 266 0.52 -13.37 -16.05
N ASP A 267 -0.59 -12.79 -16.50
CA ASP A 267 -1.35 -11.75 -15.81
C ASP A 267 -0.47 -10.56 -15.37
N VAL A 268 0.46 -10.18 -16.28
CA VAL A 268 1.39 -9.08 -16.00
C VAL A 268 0.64 -7.77 -15.89
N ALA A 269 0.65 -7.22 -14.68
CA ALA A 269 0.06 -5.93 -14.35
C ALA A 269 1.10 -4.97 -13.76
N SER A 270 0.91 -3.68 -13.99
CA SER A 270 1.82 -2.64 -13.49
C SER A 270 1.08 -1.58 -12.67
N ALA A 271 1.80 -0.96 -11.75
CA ALA A 271 1.28 0.10 -10.88
C ALA A 271 2.29 1.22 -10.69
N LEU A 272 1.76 2.43 -10.49
CA LEU A 272 2.46 3.56 -9.88
C LEU A 272 2.10 3.59 -8.40
N LEU A 273 3.08 3.84 -7.55
CA LEU A 273 2.94 3.82 -6.11
C LEU A 273 3.20 5.22 -5.52
N PRO A 274 2.14 5.91 -5.04
CA PRO A 274 2.29 7.18 -4.33
C PRO A 274 2.80 6.90 -2.91
N MET A 275 4.07 7.19 -2.67
CA MET A 275 4.76 6.76 -1.46
C MET A 275 4.87 7.86 -0.41
N GLY A 276 4.92 7.46 0.86
CA GLY A 276 5.39 8.27 1.99
C GLY A 276 4.55 9.51 2.27
N GLY A 277 3.25 9.47 2.03
CA GLY A 277 2.38 10.62 2.26
C GLY A 277 2.67 11.82 1.36
N ALA A 278 3.23 11.59 0.16
CA ALA A 278 3.48 12.62 -0.85
C ALA A 278 2.19 13.10 -1.53
N VAL A 279 1.14 13.30 -0.74
CA VAL A 279 -0.20 13.70 -1.18
C VAL A 279 -0.72 14.79 -0.26
N SER A 280 -1.20 15.90 -0.83
CA SER A 280 -1.99 16.93 -0.14
C SER A 280 -3.48 16.79 -0.46
N GLY A 281 -4.33 17.51 0.28
CA GLY A 281 -5.77 17.41 0.11
C GLY A 281 -6.31 16.02 0.50
N VAL A 282 -5.85 15.47 1.63
CA VAL A 282 -6.23 14.12 2.08
C VAL A 282 -7.55 14.08 2.85
N ALA A 283 -8.16 15.23 3.16
CA ALA A 283 -9.44 15.31 3.83
C ALA A 283 -10.12 16.67 3.59
N GLY A 284 -11.42 16.68 3.72
CA GLY A 284 -12.27 17.86 3.86
C GLY A 284 -13.20 17.69 5.06
N ARG A 285 -14.19 18.55 5.18
CA ARG A 285 -15.03 18.63 6.37
C ARG A 285 -15.67 17.29 6.76
N ASN A 286 -16.16 16.53 5.79
CA ASN A 286 -16.85 15.26 6.05
C ASN A 286 -16.36 14.11 5.18
N TRP A 287 -15.16 14.22 4.62
CA TRP A 287 -14.54 13.16 3.82
C TRP A 287 -13.06 13.00 4.13
N ALA A 288 -12.54 11.80 3.89
CA ALA A 288 -11.13 11.45 4.09
C ALA A 288 -10.65 10.46 3.03
N LEU A 289 -9.38 10.58 2.61
CA LEU A 289 -8.69 9.60 1.77
C LEU A 289 -7.96 8.59 2.66
N VAL A 290 -7.96 7.31 2.26
CA VAL A 290 -7.24 6.23 2.96
C VAL A 290 -6.41 5.37 2.00
N GLY A 291 -5.47 4.61 2.52
CA GLY A 291 -4.60 3.73 1.72
C GLY A 291 -3.83 4.48 0.63
N ASP A 292 -3.68 3.86 -0.54
CA ASP A 292 -2.95 4.45 -1.68
C ASP A 292 -3.52 5.81 -2.12
N ALA A 293 -4.83 6.05 -1.94
CA ALA A 293 -5.44 7.33 -2.26
C ALA A 293 -4.84 8.46 -1.41
N ALA A 294 -4.47 8.19 -0.17
CA ALA A 294 -3.75 9.10 0.72
C ALA A 294 -2.22 9.01 0.59
N GLY A 295 -1.68 8.23 -0.36
CA GLY A 295 -0.25 8.02 -0.50
C GLY A 295 0.38 7.21 0.62
N LEU A 296 -0.39 6.33 1.25
CA LEU A 296 0.03 5.47 2.34
C LEU A 296 0.70 4.20 1.81
N VAL A 297 1.86 4.38 1.18
CA VAL A 297 2.74 3.32 0.69
C VAL A 297 4.14 3.57 1.23
N ASN A 298 4.78 2.52 1.73
CA ASN A 298 6.14 2.60 2.28
C ASN A 298 7.14 3.02 1.21
N PRO A 299 7.92 4.09 1.42
CA PRO A 299 8.88 4.58 0.43
C PRO A 299 10.06 3.65 0.15
N LEU A 300 10.36 2.71 1.05
CA LEU A 300 11.56 1.88 0.99
C LEU A 300 11.32 0.51 0.37
N ASN A 301 10.11 -0.06 0.53
CA ASN A 301 9.79 -1.40 0.03
C ASN A 301 8.53 -1.47 -0.84
N GLY A 302 7.74 -0.38 -0.93
CA GLY A 302 6.52 -0.35 -1.73
C GLY A 302 5.32 -1.06 -1.12
N GLU A 303 5.37 -1.46 0.15
CA GLU A 303 4.24 -2.05 0.86
C GLU A 303 3.16 -1.01 1.13
N GLY A 304 1.89 -1.42 1.02
CA GLY A 304 0.74 -0.55 1.23
C GLY A 304 -0.48 -1.27 1.81
N ILE A 305 -0.46 -2.61 1.90
CA ILE A 305 -1.61 -3.37 2.44
C ILE A 305 -1.78 -3.09 3.93
N ASP A 306 -0.70 -3.16 4.70
CA ASP A 306 -0.68 -2.86 6.14
C ASP A 306 -1.18 -1.45 6.43
N TYR A 307 -0.62 -0.44 5.75
CA TYR A 307 -1.06 0.95 5.88
C TYR A 307 -2.51 1.15 5.43
N GLY A 308 -2.93 0.43 4.39
CA GLY A 308 -4.31 0.45 3.92
C GLY A 308 -5.28 -0.03 5.00
N LEU A 309 -5.03 -1.20 5.58
CA LEU A 309 -5.84 -1.80 6.64
C LEU A 309 -5.86 -0.91 7.90
N GLU A 310 -4.68 -0.46 8.35
CA GLU A 310 -4.54 0.40 9.52
C GLU A 310 -5.22 1.76 9.34
N SER A 311 -5.07 2.40 8.16
CA SER A 311 -5.74 3.68 7.88
C SER A 311 -7.25 3.54 7.78
N GLY A 312 -7.74 2.42 7.25
CA GLY A 312 -9.17 2.10 7.23
C GLY A 312 -9.75 1.96 8.63
N ARG A 313 -9.05 1.25 9.52
CA ARG A 313 -9.42 1.13 10.94
C ARG A 313 -9.38 2.48 11.65
N THR A 314 -8.31 3.26 11.43
CA THR A 314 -8.09 4.54 12.11
C THR A 314 -9.13 5.59 11.71
N VAL A 315 -9.46 5.70 10.40
CA VAL A 315 -10.46 6.67 9.93
C VAL A 315 -11.85 6.38 10.47
N ALA A 316 -12.20 5.09 10.63
CA ALA A 316 -13.49 4.69 11.21
C ALA A 316 -13.69 5.27 12.61
N GLY A 317 -12.64 5.33 13.43
CA GLY A 317 -12.66 5.94 14.76
C GLY A 317 -12.89 7.47 14.76
N LEU A 318 -12.74 8.14 13.62
CA LEU A 318 -12.93 9.58 13.48
C LEU A 318 -14.23 9.97 12.79
N LEU A 319 -15.08 9.02 12.37
CA LEU A 319 -16.32 9.32 11.63
C LEU A 319 -17.35 10.09 12.47
N GLY A 320 -17.19 10.10 13.80
CA GLY A 320 -17.97 10.92 14.72
C GLY A 320 -17.58 12.40 14.79
N GLU A 321 -16.37 12.76 14.34
CA GLU A 321 -15.87 14.13 14.39
C GLU A 321 -16.64 15.07 13.45
N ASP A 322 -16.87 16.31 13.87
CA ASP A 322 -17.60 17.29 13.06
C ASP A 322 -16.83 17.75 11.83
N ASP A 323 -15.48 17.78 11.93
CA ASP A 323 -14.57 18.26 10.91
C ASP A 323 -13.35 17.37 10.75
N LEU A 324 -13.30 16.62 9.64
CA LEU A 324 -12.18 15.74 9.30
C LEU A 324 -11.01 16.48 8.65
N SER A 325 -11.21 17.72 8.18
CA SER A 325 -10.21 18.49 7.41
C SER A 325 -8.93 18.76 8.24
N LEU A 326 -9.07 18.85 9.56
CA LEU A 326 -7.97 19.02 10.51
C LEU A 326 -7.62 17.70 11.22
N ALA A 327 -8.64 16.95 11.65
CA ALA A 327 -8.45 15.74 12.46
C ALA A 327 -7.70 14.65 11.69
N TRP A 328 -8.10 14.36 10.44
CA TRP A 328 -7.50 13.28 9.67
C TRP A 328 -6.02 13.54 9.28
N PRO A 329 -5.65 14.68 8.68
CA PRO A 329 -4.23 14.98 8.42
C PRO A 329 -3.36 15.03 9.68
N ALA A 330 -3.91 15.48 10.81
CA ALA A 330 -3.19 15.48 12.09
C ALA A 330 -2.91 14.05 12.56
N THR A 331 -3.91 13.16 12.48
CA THR A 331 -3.79 11.73 12.80
C THR A 331 -2.75 11.04 11.92
N LEU A 332 -2.81 11.24 10.60
CA LEU A 332 -1.84 10.69 9.66
C LEU A 332 -0.41 11.16 9.96
N ARG A 333 -0.23 12.45 10.28
CA ARG A 333 1.09 12.97 10.67
C ARG A 333 1.60 12.41 11.99
N ALA A 334 0.72 12.22 12.95
CA ALA A 334 1.08 11.62 14.24
C ALA A 334 1.56 10.17 14.08
N HIS A 335 0.83 9.37 13.28
CA HIS A 335 1.14 7.96 13.10
C HIS A 335 2.34 7.73 12.15
N TYR A 336 2.37 8.41 11.00
CA TYR A 336 3.29 8.08 9.91
C TYR A 336 4.32 9.18 9.62
N GLY A 337 4.07 10.42 10.05
CA GLY A 337 4.83 11.58 9.60
C GLY A 337 6.34 11.46 9.80
N SER A 338 6.79 11.03 10.98
CA SER A 338 8.22 10.90 11.29
C SER A 338 8.89 9.80 10.47
N ALA A 339 8.26 8.62 10.38
CA ALA A 339 8.79 7.48 9.62
C ALA A 339 8.80 7.78 8.11
N PHE A 340 7.73 8.36 7.58
CA PHE A 340 7.65 8.71 6.16
C PHE A 340 8.60 9.82 5.76
N SER A 341 8.82 10.84 6.60
CA SER A 341 9.78 11.91 6.29
C SER A 341 11.20 11.36 6.08
N ILE A 342 11.71 10.55 7.01
CA ILE A 342 13.05 9.95 6.87
C ILE A 342 13.08 8.91 5.74
N ALA A 343 12.04 8.06 5.61
CA ALA A 343 11.98 7.04 4.57
C ALA A 343 11.97 7.63 3.15
N ARG A 344 11.25 8.74 2.91
CA ARG A 344 11.28 9.46 1.63
C ARG A 344 12.67 9.98 1.27
N ARG A 345 13.39 10.52 2.26
CA ARG A 345 14.77 11.01 2.04
C ARG A 345 15.72 9.86 1.70
N LEU A 346 15.62 8.75 2.41
CA LEU A 346 16.39 7.54 2.09
C LEU A 346 16.03 6.98 0.71
N ALA A 347 14.74 6.90 0.39
CA ALA A 347 14.28 6.46 -0.94
C ALA A 347 14.80 7.37 -2.06
N LYS A 348 14.81 8.70 -1.85
CA LYS A 348 15.38 9.66 -2.80
C LYS A 348 16.89 9.45 -2.99
N LEU A 349 17.62 9.11 -1.93
CA LEU A 349 19.04 8.74 -2.03
C LEU A 349 19.23 7.44 -2.82
N LEU A 350 18.37 6.43 -2.60
CA LEU A 350 18.43 5.16 -3.35
C LEU A 350 18.22 5.35 -4.87
N THR A 351 17.62 6.45 -5.33
CA THR A 351 17.50 6.75 -6.76
C THR A 351 18.83 7.26 -7.38
N LEU A 352 19.89 7.44 -6.58
CA LEU A 352 21.21 7.80 -7.11
C LEU A 352 21.88 6.58 -7.73
N PRO A 353 22.26 6.58 -9.02
CA PRO A 353 22.70 5.36 -9.74
C PRO A 353 23.92 4.67 -9.13
N ARG A 354 24.79 5.43 -8.45
CA ARG A 354 26.02 4.88 -7.86
C ARG A 354 25.84 4.36 -6.43
N LEU A 355 24.73 4.66 -5.77
CA LEU A 355 24.58 4.33 -4.35
C LEU A 355 24.44 2.82 -4.12
N LEU A 356 23.53 2.17 -4.82
CA LEU A 356 23.31 0.73 -4.68
C LEU A 356 24.52 -0.10 -5.07
N PRO A 357 25.20 0.14 -6.21
CA PRO A 357 26.43 -0.59 -6.54
C PRO A 357 27.55 -0.45 -5.50
N LEU A 358 27.64 0.69 -4.80
CA LEU A 358 28.66 0.94 -3.79
C LEU A 358 28.28 0.39 -2.41
N ALA A 359 27.05 0.66 -1.96
CA ALA A 359 26.59 0.32 -0.61
C ALA A 359 26.05 -1.12 -0.50
N GLY A 360 25.50 -1.66 -1.59
CA GLY A 360 24.89 -2.99 -1.62
C GLY A 360 25.85 -4.11 -1.21
N PRO A 361 27.06 -4.22 -1.82
CA PRO A 361 28.03 -5.24 -1.45
C PRO A 361 28.44 -5.17 0.02
N VAL A 362 28.56 -3.98 0.59
CA VAL A 362 28.92 -3.78 2.00
C VAL A 362 27.75 -4.16 2.92
N GLY A 363 26.54 -3.70 2.60
CA GLY A 363 25.33 -4.00 3.36
C GLY A 363 25.07 -5.50 3.42
N MET A 364 25.10 -6.17 2.27
CA MET A 364 24.81 -7.60 2.15
C MET A 364 25.82 -8.53 2.85
N ARG A 365 27.02 -8.06 3.17
CA ARG A 365 27.99 -8.84 3.96
C ARG A 365 27.70 -8.84 5.46
N SER A 366 26.82 -7.95 5.93
CA SER A 366 26.50 -7.81 7.36
C SER A 366 25.07 -8.25 7.66
N ARG A 367 24.90 -9.48 8.19
CA ARG A 367 23.58 -9.96 8.65
C ARG A 367 22.92 -9.00 9.66
N ALA A 368 23.72 -8.44 10.60
CA ALA A 368 23.22 -7.51 11.59
C ALA A 368 22.65 -6.22 10.96
N LEU A 369 23.38 -5.64 9.99
CA LEU A 369 22.92 -4.46 9.27
C LEU A 369 21.66 -4.77 8.45
N MET A 370 21.61 -5.91 7.77
CA MET A 370 20.45 -6.32 7.00
C MET A 370 19.24 -6.66 7.88
N THR A 371 19.44 -7.15 9.10
CA THR A 371 18.35 -7.31 10.07
C THR A 371 17.77 -5.95 10.51
N VAL A 372 18.63 -4.96 10.74
CA VAL A 372 18.17 -3.57 11.01
C VAL A 372 17.45 -3.00 9.80
N ALA A 373 18.00 -3.19 8.60
CA ALA A 373 17.37 -2.74 7.36
C ALA A 373 15.98 -3.38 7.17
N LEU A 374 15.84 -4.69 7.41
CA LEU A 374 14.55 -5.39 7.36
C LEU A 374 13.53 -4.77 8.32
N ARG A 375 13.92 -4.50 9.57
CA ARG A 375 13.01 -3.90 10.57
C ARG A 375 12.53 -2.52 10.16
N VAL A 376 13.44 -1.68 9.67
CA VAL A 376 13.13 -0.30 9.27
C VAL A 376 12.35 -0.27 7.95
N MET A 377 12.85 -0.97 6.93
CA MET A 377 12.23 -0.97 5.60
C MET A 377 10.90 -1.73 5.57
N GLY A 378 10.77 -2.79 6.38
CA GLY A 378 9.56 -3.62 6.47
C GLY A 378 8.48 -3.06 7.39
N ASN A 379 8.60 -1.80 7.87
CA ASN A 379 7.63 -1.20 8.81
C ASN A 379 7.41 -2.04 10.08
N LEU A 380 8.49 -2.68 10.57
CA LEU A 380 8.42 -3.60 11.72
C LEU A 380 8.88 -2.97 13.05
N VAL A 381 9.09 -1.67 13.06
CA VAL A 381 9.32 -0.90 14.28
C VAL A 381 7.97 -0.37 14.78
N THR A 382 7.59 -0.75 16.00
CA THR A 382 6.35 -0.33 16.66
C THR A 382 6.62 0.69 17.79
N ASP A 383 5.58 1.29 18.32
CA ASP A 383 5.70 2.19 19.49
C ASP A 383 6.09 1.45 20.76
N GLU A 384 5.79 0.16 20.86
CA GLU A 384 6.13 -0.71 21.99
C GLU A 384 7.62 -1.08 22.03
N ASP A 385 8.32 -1.00 20.88
CA ASP A 385 9.74 -1.33 20.80
C ASP A 385 10.61 -0.31 21.55
N ALA A 386 11.37 -0.78 22.55
CA ALA A 386 12.22 0.07 23.39
C ALA A 386 13.74 -0.08 23.11
N ASP A 387 14.12 -0.87 22.13
CA ASP A 387 15.52 -1.13 21.79
C ASP A 387 16.21 0.07 21.09
N LEU A 388 17.53 -0.02 20.95
CA LEU A 388 18.34 1.07 20.37
C LEU A 388 17.97 1.40 18.92
N VAL A 389 17.62 0.38 18.10
CA VAL A 389 17.24 0.59 16.70
C VAL A 389 15.94 1.39 16.62
N ALA A 390 14.93 1.02 17.40
CA ALA A 390 13.64 1.70 17.43
C ALA A 390 13.79 3.15 17.95
N ARG A 391 14.60 3.35 19.01
CA ARG A 391 14.88 4.70 19.55
C ARG A 391 15.61 5.58 18.52
N ALA A 392 16.66 5.03 17.88
CA ALA A 392 17.42 5.76 16.86
C ALA A 392 16.55 6.10 15.64
N TRP A 393 15.72 5.16 15.17
CA TRP A 393 14.79 5.37 14.07
C TRP A 393 13.78 6.48 14.36
N ARG A 394 13.14 6.43 15.53
CA ARG A 394 12.17 7.47 15.95
C ARG A 394 12.83 8.84 16.14
N LEU A 395 14.05 8.89 16.71
CA LEU A 395 14.79 10.15 16.87
C LEU A 395 15.16 10.76 15.49
N ALA A 396 15.73 9.95 14.61
CA ALA A 396 16.08 10.35 13.25
C ALA A 396 14.85 10.79 12.44
N GLY A 397 13.73 10.08 12.59
CA GLY A 397 12.44 10.43 11.98
C GLY A 397 11.92 11.79 12.46
N ARG A 398 11.94 12.06 13.78
CA ARG A 398 11.56 13.37 14.33
C ARG A 398 12.48 14.49 13.85
N ALA A 399 13.78 14.24 13.79
CA ALA A 399 14.74 15.23 13.27
C ALA A 399 14.50 15.49 11.77
N SER A 400 14.26 14.43 10.99
CA SER A 400 13.92 14.54 9.58
C SER A 400 12.64 15.36 9.37
N LEU A 401 11.58 15.07 10.12
CA LEU A 401 10.29 15.75 10.01
C LEU A 401 10.39 17.26 10.32
N ARG A 402 11.20 17.64 11.32
CA ARG A 402 11.45 19.07 11.65
C ARG A 402 12.17 19.83 10.53
N ALA A 403 13.03 19.13 9.78
CA ALA A 403 13.80 19.67 8.67
C ALA A 403 13.13 19.44 7.31
N ASP A 404 11.89 18.97 7.28
CA ASP A 404 11.18 18.66 6.04
C ASP A 404 10.40 19.89 5.57
N GLU A 405 10.83 20.49 4.47
CA GLU A 405 10.18 21.66 3.85
C GLU A 405 8.76 21.34 3.34
N ARG A 406 8.54 20.07 2.97
CA ARG A 406 7.21 19.55 2.61
C ARG A 406 6.94 18.27 3.41
N PRO A 407 6.47 18.41 4.67
CA PRO A 407 6.21 17.26 5.51
C PRO A 407 5.13 16.35 4.89
N PRO A 408 5.10 15.05 5.25
CA PRO A 408 4.01 14.17 4.86
C PRO A 408 2.65 14.74 5.27
N PHE A 409 1.66 14.56 4.39
CA PHE A 409 0.28 15.03 4.61
C PHE A 409 0.21 16.52 4.97
N PRO A 410 0.72 17.43 4.12
CA PRO A 410 0.64 18.85 4.40
C PRO A 410 -0.83 19.26 4.57
N ALA A 411 -1.11 20.22 5.45
CA ALA A 411 -2.42 20.82 5.55
C ALA A 411 -2.80 21.38 4.17
N ALA A 412 -4.05 21.21 3.77
CA ALA A 412 -4.53 21.83 2.54
C ALA A 412 -4.31 23.35 2.67
N ASP A 413 -3.71 23.93 1.64
CA ASP A 413 -3.56 25.39 1.59
C ASP A 413 -4.95 25.96 1.30
N LEU A 414 -5.67 26.34 2.35
CA LEU A 414 -7.04 26.90 2.27
C LEU A 414 -7.11 28.22 1.46
N ARG A 415 -6.00 28.62 0.84
CA ARG A 415 -5.86 29.91 0.13
C ARG A 415 -5.96 29.82 -1.39
N THR A 416 -6.04 28.61 -1.97
CA THR A 416 -6.21 28.49 -3.42
C THR A 416 -7.66 28.12 -3.73
N PRO A 417 -8.51 29.04 -4.22
CA PRO A 417 -9.80 28.64 -4.74
C PRO A 417 -9.56 27.74 -5.96
N VAL A 418 -10.17 26.56 -5.96
CA VAL A 418 -10.25 25.73 -7.16
C VAL A 418 -10.83 26.57 -8.27
N ALA A 419 -10.02 26.91 -9.27
CA ALA A 419 -10.50 27.62 -10.45
C ALA A 419 -11.60 26.75 -11.10
N ALA A 420 -12.81 27.28 -11.08
CA ALA A 420 -13.92 26.70 -11.83
C ALA A 420 -13.55 26.80 -13.33
N SER A 421 -13.31 25.70 -13.98
CA SER A 421 -13.19 25.56 -15.43
C SER A 421 -14.26 24.61 -15.94
#